data_d9d9b2d4cbeaa235f0beec32c3e07c0f
#
_entry.id   d9d9b2d4cbeaa235f0beec32c3e07c0f
#
_cell.length_a   1.000
_cell.length_b   1.000
_cell.length_c   1.000
_cell.angle_alpha   90.00
_cell.angle_beta   90.00
_cell.angle_gamma   90.00
#
_symmetry.space_group_name_H-M   'P 1'
#
loop_
_entity.id
_entity.type
_entity.pdbx_description
1 polymer ?
#
loop_
_entity_poly.entity_id
_entity_poly.type
_entity_poly.pdbx_seq_one_letter_code
_entity_poly.pdbx_strand_id
1 'polypeptide(L)'
;MKINKTITLLMVLGLVFAACSSGPVPCDEVEIGTGENGLPDLDGCEFTFAVENAYLPFNYVDPVDGEGKGWDYDVFNYMGELMNFTPVYVPAAWDGMIQAVADGQFMIAGDGISITSKRDEIVDFSDPYIVLQQRLLVAVGNSSITSAADIQNGDFRVATQKGTTNYELAVELFGADKVDAYDEFAFSISAVISGDADAAIVDEVAGLGYMGANKDKVQLVGEGLQTDPLGFAFPEGSALVDVVNKGLAHMDSNGKLQEINDKFFSPGFTVSYDDIADVTYDE
;
A
#
# COMPACT_ATOMS: atom_id res chain seq x y z
N MET A 1 -80.94 39.35 -10.34
CA MET A 1 -80.61 37.91 -10.28
C MET A 1 -79.10 37.79 -10.33
N LYS A 2 -78.43 37.65 -9.16
CA LYS A 2 -76.98 37.59 -9.04
C LYS A 2 -76.56 36.13 -8.97
N ILE A 3 -75.77 35.71 -9.93
CA ILE A 3 -75.22 34.33 -9.99
C ILE A 3 -73.80 34.40 -9.34
N ASN A 4 -73.69 33.79 -8.16
CA ASN A 4 -72.37 33.57 -7.51
C ASN A 4 -71.69 32.35 -8.15
N LYS A 5 -70.53 32.60 -8.76
CA LYS A 5 -69.63 31.48 -9.20
C LYS A 5 -68.61 31.20 -8.09
N THR A 6 -68.80 30.08 -7.40
CA THR A 6 -67.83 29.58 -6.46
C THR A 6 -66.74 28.84 -7.27
N ILE A 7 -65.52 29.34 -7.24
CA ILE A 7 -64.35 28.69 -7.85
C ILE A 7 -63.77 27.75 -6.77
N THR A 8 -63.89 26.45 -6.98
CA THR A 8 -63.24 25.45 -6.15
C THR A 8 -61.78 25.28 -6.65
N LEU A 9 -60.83 25.73 -5.86
CA LEU A 9 -59.39 25.59 -6.12
C LEU A 9 -58.99 24.16 -5.66
N LEU A 10 -58.77 23.24 -6.60
CA LEU A 10 -58.16 21.93 -6.33
C LEU A 10 -56.65 22.12 -6.13
N MET A 11 -56.22 22.01 -4.89
CA MET A 11 -54.78 21.95 -4.55
C MET A 11 -54.27 20.53 -4.85
N VAL A 12 -53.57 20.33 -5.97
CA VAL A 12 -52.85 19.11 -6.27
C VAL A 12 -51.56 19.16 -5.48
N LEU A 13 -51.52 18.38 -4.37
CA LEU A 13 -50.32 18.16 -3.59
C LEU A 13 -49.42 17.22 -4.37
N GLY A 14 -48.49 17.76 -5.15
CA GLY A 14 -47.44 16.99 -5.81
C GLY A 14 -46.47 16.45 -4.77
N LEU A 15 -46.55 15.14 -4.44
CA LEU A 15 -45.51 14.43 -3.76
C LEU A 15 -44.29 14.33 -4.70
N VAL A 16 -43.33 15.21 -4.51
CA VAL A 16 -42.01 15.09 -5.10
C VAL A 16 -41.30 13.96 -4.29
N PHE A 17 -41.31 12.74 -4.81
CA PHE A 17 -40.36 11.74 -4.39
C PHE A 17 -38.97 12.20 -4.85
N ALA A 18 -38.23 12.87 -3.97
CA ALA A 18 -36.79 12.97 -4.11
C ALA A 18 -36.25 11.54 -3.99
N ALA A 19 -36.02 10.89 -5.11
CA ALA A 19 -35.15 9.74 -5.16
C ALA A 19 -33.76 10.26 -4.84
N CYS A 20 -33.38 10.24 -3.56
CA CYS A 20 -31.99 10.28 -3.17
C CYS A 20 -31.37 9.00 -3.75
N SER A 21 -30.71 9.08 -4.89
CA SER A 21 -29.69 8.11 -5.22
C SER A 21 -28.54 8.39 -4.24
N SER A 22 -28.60 7.76 -3.07
CA SER A 22 -27.43 7.68 -2.21
C SER A 22 -26.41 6.88 -3.02
N GLY A 23 -25.32 7.54 -3.43
CA GLY A 23 -24.13 6.85 -3.85
C GLY A 23 -23.68 5.91 -2.72
N PRO A 24 -22.67 5.07 -2.98
CA PRO A 24 -22.12 4.21 -1.94
C PRO A 24 -21.69 5.10 -0.75
N VAL A 25 -21.94 4.59 0.47
CA VAL A 25 -21.64 5.32 1.71
C VAL A 25 -20.19 5.04 2.10
N PRO A 26 -19.39 6.07 2.45
CA PRO A 26 -18.05 5.88 2.99
C PRO A 26 -18.06 5.10 4.32
N CYS A 27 -17.06 4.24 4.55
CA CYS A 27 -17.03 3.37 5.73
C CYS A 27 -16.81 4.10 7.06
N ASP A 28 -16.30 5.31 7.05
CA ASP A 28 -16.18 6.17 8.24
C ASP A 28 -17.49 6.86 8.63
N GLU A 29 -18.53 6.77 7.79
CA GLU A 29 -19.85 7.33 8.03
C GLU A 29 -20.90 6.26 8.45
N VAL A 30 -20.55 4.97 8.45
CA VAL A 30 -21.49 3.89 8.81
C VAL A 30 -21.37 3.52 10.30
N GLU A 31 -22.49 3.02 10.86
CA GLU A 31 -22.46 2.38 12.17
C GLU A 31 -21.91 0.95 12.03
N ILE A 32 -20.80 0.68 12.73
CA ILE A 32 -20.14 -0.63 12.69
C ILE A 32 -21.01 -1.66 13.41
N GLY A 33 -21.58 -2.58 12.64
CA GLY A 33 -22.38 -3.70 13.15
C GLY A 33 -21.52 -4.89 13.59
N THR A 34 -22.19 -6.03 13.81
CA THR A 34 -21.54 -7.32 14.05
C THR A 34 -22.11 -8.35 13.10
N GLY A 35 -21.27 -8.93 12.26
CA GLY A 35 -21.65 -9.95 11.30
C GLY A 35 -21.94 -11.32 11.96
N GLU A 36 -22.51 -12.24 11.20
CA GLU A 36 -22.81 -13.62 11.66
C GLU A 36 -21.54 -14.40 12.05
N ASN A 37 -20.40 -14.02 11.49
CA ASN A 37 -19.07 -14.56 11.83
C ASN A 37 -18.47 -13.99 13.13
N GLY A 38 -19.15 -13.03 13.77
CA GLY A 38 -18.67 -12.34 14.99
C GLY A 38 -17.65 -11.24 14.73
N LEU A 39 -17.34 -10.94 13.47
CA LEU A 39 -16.47 -9.81 13.07
C LEU A 39 -17.31 -8.54 12.87
N PRO A 40 -16.66 -7.36 12.76
CA PRO A 40 -17.35 -6.15 12.34
C PRO A 40 -18.08 -6.34 11.01
N ASP A 41 -19.25 -5.71 10.86
CA ASP A 41 -20.01 -5.62 9.62
C ASP A 41 -20.16 -4.15 9.26
N LEU A 42 -19.67 -3.77 8.08
CA LEU A 42 -19.60 -2.40 7.59
C LEU A 42 -20.73 -2.06 6.58
N ASP A 43 -21.79 -2.88 6.54
CA ASP A 43 -23.04 -2.63 5.80
C ASP A 43 -22.85 -2.31 4.30
N GLY A 44 -21.83 -2.91 3.67
CA GLY A 44 -21.56 -2.74 2.23
C GLY A 44 -20.96 -1.39 1.83
N CYS A 45 -20.39 -0.64 2.78
CA CYS A 45 -19.78 0.66 2.53
C CYS A 45 -18.56 0.60 1.59
N GLU A 46 -18.13 1.75 1.07
CA GLU A 46 -16.88 1.90 0.35
C GLU A 46 -15.74 2.31 1.29
N PHE A 47 -14.62 1.58 1.22
CA PHE A 47 -13.44 1.81 2.02
C PHE A 47 -12.31 2.31 1.12
N THR A 48 -12.03 3.63 1.14
CA THR A 48 -10.96 4.22 0.31
C THR A 48 -9.60 3.87 0.87
N PHE A 49 -8.76 3.27 -0.01
CA PHE A 49 -7.45 2.72 0.31
C PHE A 49 -6.39 3.34 -0.61
N ALA A 50 -5.47 4.15 -0.05
CA ALA A 50 -4.36 4.72 -0.81
C ALA A 50 -3.24 3.69 -1.01
N VAL A 51 -2.77 3.55 -2.26
CA VAL A 51 -1.67 2.66 -2.67
C VAL A 51 -0.78 3.39 -3.68
N GLU A 52 0.54 3.16 -3.64
CA GLU A 52 1.44 3.74 -4.65
C GLU A 52 1.39 2.98 -5.98
N ASN A 53 1.15 1.66 -5.93
CA ASN A 53 1.21 0.74 -7.07
C ASN A 53 2.60 0.66 -7.73
N ALA A 54 3.65 0.95 -6.96
CA ALA A 54 5.04 0.94 -7.38
C ALA A 54 5.96 0.18 -6.42
N TYR A 55 5.42 -0.47 -5.38
CA TYR A 55 6.19 -1.15 -4.34
C TYR A 55 5.94 -2.66 -4.29
N LEU A 56 6.70 -3.41 -5.10
CA LEU A 56 6.68 -4.88 -5.11
C LEU A 56 7.12 -5.47 -3.77
N PRO A 57 6.46 -6.53 -3.28
CA PRO A 57 5.25 -7.19 -3.79
C PRO A 57 3.97 -6.72 -3.08
N PHE A 58 4.03 -5.61 -2.33
CA PHE A 58 2.89 -5.09 -1.56
C PHE A 58 1.77 -4.61 -2.48
N ASN A 59 2.09 -3.69 -3.40
CA ASN A 59 1.17 -3.24 -4.42
C ASN A 59 1.91 -2.84 -5.70
N TYR A 60 1.35 -3.18 -6.85
CA TYR A 60 1.93 -2.90 -8.15
C TYR A 60 0.85 -2.98 -9.24
N VAL A 61 1.11 -2.33 -10.38
CA VAL A 61 0.30 -2.53 -11.58
C VAL A 61 0.81 -3.79 -12.29
N ASP A 62 -0.08 -4.76 -12.50
CA ASP A 62 0.27 -5.96 -13.26
C ASP A 62 0.48 -5.57 -14.72
N PRO A 63 1.66 -5.84 -15.31
CA PRO A 63 1.97 -5.46 -16.67
C PRO A 63 1.13 -6.18 -17.73
N VAL A 64 0.48 -7.29 -17.38
CA VAL A 64 -0.29 -8.11 -18.33
C VAL A 64 -1.69 -7.52 -18.57
N ASP A 65 -2.37 -7.10 -17.50
CA ASP A 65 -3.76 -6.63 -17.58
C ASP A 65 -3.94 -5.16 -17.16
N GLY A 66 -2.90 -4.52 -16.61
CA GLY A 66 -2.94 -3.14 -16.16
C GLY A 66 -3.67 -2.93 -14.83
N GLU A 67 -4.06 -4.01 -14.15
CA GLU A 67 -4.80 -3.93 -12.89
C GLU A 67 -3.85 -3.85 -11.69
N GLY A 68 -4.31 -3.19 -10.62
CA GLY A 68 -3.59 -3.16 -9.36
C GLY A 68 -3.63 -4.52 -8.67
N LYS A 69 -2.47 -5.04 -8.27
CA LYS A 69 -2.29 -6.33 -7.59
C LYS A 69 -1.27 -6.22 -6.47
N GLY A 70 -1.20 -7.25 -5.64
CA GLY A 70 -0.20 -7.36 -4.59
C GLY A 70 -0.79 -7.86 -3.28
N TRP A 71 0.06 -7.89 -2.27
CA TRP A 71 -0.29 -8.36 -0.93
C TRP A 71 -1.40 -7.50 -0.32
N ASP A 72 -1.30 -6.17 -0.44
CA ASP A 72 -2.29 -5.23 0.09
C ASP A 72 -3.69 -5.47 -0.51
N TYR A 73 -3.75 -5.71 -1.83
CA TYR A 73 -4.99 -6.03 -2.54
C TYR A 73 -5.62 -7.34 -2.06
N ASP A 74 -4.83 -8.41 -1.97
CA ASP A 74 -5.35 -9.71 -1.55
C ASP A 74 -5.85 -9.69 -0.11
N VAL A 75 -5.14 -9.00 0.79
CA VAL A 75 -5.53 -8.85 2.19
C VAL A 75 -6.82 -8.05 2.32
N PHE A 76 -6.90 -6.88 1.69
CA PHE A 76 -8.07 -6.00 1.83
C PHE A 76 -9.31 -6.52 1.10
N ASN A 77 -9.15 -7.15 -0.05
CA ASN A 77 -10.27 -7.82 -0.72
C ASN A 77 -10.86 -8.92 0.15
N TYR A 78 -10.00 -9.76 0.77
CA TYR A 78 -10.47 -10.80 1.67
C TYR A 78 -11.13 -10.22 2.94
N MET A 79 -10.59 -9.13 3.51
CA MET A 79 -11.25 -8.43 4.62
C MET A 79 -12.62 -7.87 4.22
N GLY A 80 -12.74 -7.32 3.01
CA GLY A 80 -14.00 -6.82 2.48
C GLY A 80 -15.08 -7.89 2.40
N GLU A 81 -14.72 -9.09 1.93
CA GLU A 81 -15.62 -10.25 1.93
C GLU A 81 -16.03 -10.67 3.34
N LEU A 82 -15.09 -10.63 4.31
CA LEU A 82 -15.35 -11.02 5.70
C LEU A 82 -16.23 -10.05 6.47
N MET A 83 -16.04 -8.76 6.23
CA MET A 83 -16.60 -7.67 7.04
C MET A 83 -17.56 -6.77 6.25
N ASN A 84 -18.00 -7.24 5.07
CA ASN A 84 -19.03 -6.62 4.24
C ASN A 84 -18.71 -5.15 3.90
N PHE A 85 -17.55 -4.92 3.25
CA PHE A 85 -17.19 -3.63 2.66
C PHE A 85 -16.57 -3.81 1.28
N THR A 86 -16.56 -2.74 0.48
CA THR A 86 -15.95 -2.73 -0.84
C THR A 86 -14.67 -1.87 -0.79
N PRO A 87 -13.47 -2.44 -0.96
CA PRO A 87 -12.25 -1.65 -1.10
C PRO A 87 -12.29 -0.79 -2.37
N VAL A 88 -11.95 0.48 -2.24
CA VAL A 88 -11.78 1.41 -3.35
C VAL A 88 -10.32 1.88 -3.36
N TYR A 89 -9.50 1.25 -4.18
CA TYR A 89 -8.08 1.55 -4.26
C TYR A 89 -7.86 2.85 -5.04
N VAL A 90 -7.13 3.77 -4.43
CA VAL A 90 -6.83 5.08 -5.00
C VAL A 90 -5.32 5.23 -5.15
N PRO A 91 -4.80 5.26 -6.39
CA PRO A 91 -3.38 5.50 -6.62
C PRO A 91 -2.95 6.86 -6.07
N ALA A 92 -1.91 6.88 -5.24
CA ALA A 92 -1.34 8.06 -4.62
C ALA A 92 0.19 7.93 -4.58
N ALA A 93 0.92 8.99 -4.89
CA ALA A 93 2.37 8.97 -4.78
C ALA A 93 2.79 8.82 -3.31
N TRP A 94 3.88 8.08 -3.05
CA TRP A 94 4.44 7.93 -1.71
C TRP A 94 4.73 9.28 -1.05
N ASP A 95 5.34 10.21 -1.82
CA ASP A 95 5.62 11.56 -1.34
C ASP A 95 4.34 12.31 -0.99
N GLY A 96 4.08 12.46 0.30
CA GLY A 96 2.87 13.09 0.83
C GLY A 96 1.74 12.13 1.20
N MET A 97 1.85 10.81 0.97
CA MET A 97 0.79 9.84 1.29
C MET A 97 0.41 9.87 2.78
N ILE A 98 1.40 9.84 3.68
CA ILE A 98 1.16 9.88 5.14
C ILE A 98 0.42 11.17 5.53
N GLN A 99 0.81 12.33 4.95
CA GLN A 99 0.12 13.59 5.23
C GLN A 99 -1.31 13.59 4.66
N ALA A 100 -1.52 13.02 3.49
CA ALA A 100 -2.86 12.92 2.90
C ALA A 100 -3.80 12.03 3.74
N VAL A 101 -3.27 10.97 4.36
CA VAL A 101 -4.01 10.17 5.35
C VAL A 101 -4.32 11.02 6.59
N ALA A 102 -3.32 11.71 7.15
CA ALA A 102 -3.51 12.59 8.32
C ALA A 102 -4.58 13.66 8.07
N ASP A 103 -4.65 14.18 6.84
CA ASP A 103 -5.64 15.17 6.41
C ASP A 103 -7.02 14.55 6.10
N GLY A 104 -7.20 13.24 6.27
CA GLY A 104 -8.47 12.54 6.02
C GLY A 104 -8.86 12.42 4.55
N GLN A 105 -7.90 12.53 3.61
CA GLN A 105 -8.18 12.35 2.18
C GLN A 105 -8.41 10.87 1.83
N PHE A 106 -7.89 9.95 2.65
CA PHE A 106 -8.08 8.51 2.55
C PHE A 106 -8.44 7.96 3.92
N MET A 107 -9.23 6.90 3.95
CA MET A 107 -9.57 6.22 5.21
C MET A 107 -8.41 5.38 5.72
N ILE A 108 -7.54 4.91 4.81
CA ILE A 108 -6.39 4.06 5.10
C ILE A 108 -5.34 4.20 3.99
N ALA A 109 -4.09 3.94 4.31
CA ALA A 109 -3.03 3.68 3.34
C ALA A 109 -2.31 2.38 3.65
N GLY A 110 -1.95 1.65 2.59
CA GLY A 110 -1.06 0.49 2.63
C GLY A 110 -0.04 0.58 1.51
N ASP A 111 1.22 0.41 1.87
CA ASP A 111 2.36 0.48 0.96
C ASP A 111 3.63 0.00 1.65
N GLY A 112 3.53 -1.09 2.41
CA GLY A 112 4.65 -1.52 3.25
C GLY A 112 5.07 -0.42 4.23
N ILE A 113 4.11 0.23 4.91
CA ILE A 113 4.38 1.44 5.69
C ILE A 113 5.01 1.09 7.04
N SER A 114 6.24 1.54 7.27
CA SER A 114 6.91 1.38 8.56
C SER A 114 6.21 2.15 9.66
N ILE A 115 5.92 1.48 10.77
CA ILE A 115 5.42 2.10 12.00
C ILE A 115 6.60 2.80 12.67
N THR A 116 6.57 4.13 12.73
CA THR A 116 7.60 4.93 13.41
C THR A 116 6.97 5.94 14.34
N SER A 117 7.67 6.28 15.43
CA SER A 117 7.16 7.29 16.38
C SER A 117 6.87 8.64 15.72
N LYS A 118 7.63 8.99 14.68
CA LYS A 118 7.43 10.25 13.95
C LYS A 118 6.14 10.25 13.13
N ARG A 119 5.80 9.12 12.50
CA ARG A 119 4.54 8.95 11.76
C ARG A 119 3.36 8.83 12.70
N ASP A 120 3.53 8.14 13.83
CA ASP A 120 2.54 7.95 14.89
C ASP A 120 2.15 9.27 15.62
N GLU A 121 2.88 10.38 15.38
CA GLU A 121 2.49 11.71 15.86
C GLU A 121 1.35 12.34 15.04
N ILE A 122 1.06 11.84 13.83
CA ILE A 122 0.10 12.47 12.92
C ILE A 122 -0.90 11.48 12.29
N VAL A 123 -0.68 10.17 12.42
CA VAL A 123 -1.56 9.09 11.95
C VAL A 123 -1.61 7.98 12.98
N ASP A 124 -2.73 7.24 13.05
CA ASP A 124 -2.80 5.98 13.78
C ASP A 124 -2.36 4.81 12.89
N PHE A 125 -1.87 3.74 13.51
CA PHE A 125 -1.50 2.52 12.81
C PHE A 125 -2.33 1.33 13.25
N SER A 126 -2.49 0.36 12.34
CA SER A 126 -2.91 -0.99 12.72
C SER A 126 -1.84 -1.66 13.58
N ASP A 127 -2.21 -2.79 14.20
CA ASP A 127 -1.20 -3.74 14.68
C ASP A 127 -0.26 -4.11 13.52
N PRO A 128 1.03 -4.36 13.79
CA PRO A 128 1.96 -4.73 12.73
C PRO A 128 1.56 -6.07 12.10
N TYR A 129 1.37 -6.07 10.78
CA TYR A 129 1.03 -7.30 10.04
C TYR A 129 2.26 -8.11 9.65
N ILE A 130 3.45 -7.49 9.64
CA ILE A 130 4.75 -8.13 9.46
C ILE A 130 5.84 -7.32 10.18
N VAL A 131 6.87 -8.03 10.65
CA VAL A 131 8.11 -7.43 11.13
C VAL A 131 9.24 -8.01 10.30
N LEU A 132 9.96 -7.16 9.60
CA LEU A 132 11.00 -7.56 8.67
C LEU A 132 12.29 -6.77 8.92
N GLN A 133 13.28 -6.97 8.08
CA GLN A 133 14.53 -6.24 8.12
C GLN A 133 14.77 -5.48 6.83
N GLN A 134 15.38 -4.31 6.95
CA GLN A 134 15.94 -3.60 5.80
C GLN A 134 17.27 -4.26 5.41
N ARG A 135 17.52 -4.40 4.11
CA ARG A 135 18.64 -5.14 3.54
C ARG A 135 19.34 -4.34 2.44
N LEU A 136 20.58 -4.69 2.18
CA LEU A 136 21.28 -4.25 0.97
C LEU A 136 20.90 -5.12 -0.22
N LEU A 137 20.61 -4.45 -1.35
CA LEU A 137 20.40 -5.05 -2.65
C LEU A 137 21.48 -4.52 -3.60
N VAL A 138 22.12 -5.41 -4.35
CA VAL A 138 23.18 -5.08 -5.31
C VAL A 138 22.94 -5.80 -6.64
N ALA A 139 23.62 -5.37 -7.70
CA ALA A 139 23.61 -6.09 -8.96
C ALA A 139 24.24 -7.50 -8.79
N VAL A 140 23.68 -8.49 -9.50
CA VAL A 140 24.24 -9.84 -9.54
C VAL A 140 25.67 -9.80 -10.08
N GLY A 141 26.59 -10.48 -9.39
CA GLY A 141 28.02 -10.48 -9.72
C GLY A 141 28.82 -9.34 -9.04
N ASN A 142 28.15 -8.42 -8.34
CA ASN A 142 28.85 -7.50 -7.47
C ASN A 142 29.52 -8.28 -6.32
N SER A 143 30.85 -8.20 -6.24
CA SER A 143 31.64 -8.83 -5.18
C SER A 143 32.34 -7.80 -4.28
N SER A 144 32.14 -6.52 -4.54
CA SER A 144 32.77 -5.43 -3.81
C SER A 144 31.96 -4.98 -2.61
N ILE A 145 30.63 -5.23 -2.62
CA ILE A 145 29.71 -4.91 -1.54
C ILE A 145 29.08 -6.21 -1.04
N THR A 146 29.43 -6.59 0.18
CA THR A 146 28.89 -7.76 0.89
C THR A 146 28.28 -7.38 2.24
N SER A 147 28.52 -6.14 2.68
CA SER A 147 28.04 -5.61 3.96
C SER A 147 27.95 -4.09 3.93
N ALA A 148 27.30 -3.48 4.93
CA ALA A 148 27.28 -2.04 5.13
C ALA A 148 28.69 -1.45 5.34
N ALA A 149 29.60 -2.21 5.95
CA ALA A 149 30.97 -1.77 6.19
C ALA A 149 31.74 -1.51 4.88
N ASP A 150 31.47 -2.25 3.82
CA ASP A 150 32.09 -2.03 2.52
C ASP A 150 31.70 -0.68 1.95
N ILE A 151 30.42 -0.27 2.07
CA ILE A 151 29.92 1.03 1.62
C ILE A 151 30.49 2.17 2.48
N GLN A 152 30.56 1.98 3.81
CA GLN A 152 31.12 2.97 4.72
C GLN A 152 32.58 3.31 4.37
N ASN A 153 33.37 2.28 4.07
CA ASN A 153 34.81 2.41 3.82
C ASN A 153 35.19 2.62 2.34
N GLY A 154 34.26 2.43 1.42
CA GLY A 154 34.45 2.56 -0.03
C GLY A 154 33.88 3.87 -0.59
N ASP A 155 34.08 4.05 -1.88
CA ASP A 155 33.47 5.13 -2.67
C ASP A 155 32.30 4.55 -3.48
N PHE A 156 31.19 4.26 -2.78
CA PHE A 156 30.00 3.64 -3.34
C PHE A 156 28.78 4.56 -3.16
N ARG A 157 27.85 4.46 -4.09
CA ARG A 157 26.58 5.16 -4.09
C ARG A 157 25.44 4.21 -3.74
N VAL A 158 24.51 4.70 -2.91
CA VAL A 158 23.35 3.95 -2.45
C VAL A 158 22.07 4.63 -2.94
N ALA A 159 21.25 3.89 -3.68
CA ALA A 159 19.95 4.34 -4.16
C ALA A 159 18.86 3.96 -3.16
N THR A 160 17.86 4.83 -3.00
CA THR A 160 16.65 4.53 -2.21
C THR A 160 15.53 5.49 -2.58
N GLN A 161 14.28 5.19 -2.16
CA GLN A 161 13.16 6.11 -2.36
C GLN A 161 13.16 7.19 -1.28
N LYS A 162 12.97 8.45 -1.68
CA LYS A 162 12.90 9.59 -0.76
C LYS A 162 11.72 9.48 0.21
N GLY A 163 11.88 9.99 1.43
CA GLY A 163 10.82 10.03 2.45
C GLY A 163 10.52 8.67 3.10
N THR A 164 11.33 7.63 2.82
CA THR A 164 11.22 6.30 3.42
C THR A 164 12.17 6.13 4.60
N THR A 165 11.89 5.15 5.46
CA THR A 165 12.81 4.71 6.51
C THR A 165 14.12 4.16 5.93
N ASN A 166 14.07 3.56 4.72
CA ASN A 166 15.24 3.11 3.99
C ASN A 166 16.17 4.29 3.62
N TYR A 167 15.60 5.43 3.22
CA TYR A 167 16.37 6.65 2.97
C TYR A 167 16.99 7.20 4.26
N GLU A 168 16.21 7.30 5.34
CA GLU A 168 16.71 7.78 6.63
C GLU A 168 17.86 6.90 7.14
N LEU A 169 17.72 5.57 7.05
CA LEU A 169 18.77 4.61 7.41
C LEU A 169 20.01 4.73 6.51
N ALA A 170 19.82 4.87 5.20
CA ALA A 170 20.94 5.06 4.27
C ALA A 170 21.77 6.31 4.62
N VAL A 171 21.09 7.44 4.89
CA VAL A 171 21.75 8.69 5.31
C VAL A 171 22.45 8.54 6.66
N GLU A 172 21.82 7.85 7.62
CA GLU A 172 22.44 7.58 8.92
C GLU A 172 23.72 6.74 8.81
N LEU A 173 23.67 5.65 8.03
CA LEU A 173 24.79 4.71 7.91
C LEU A 173 25.93 5.23 7.02
N PHE A 174 25.63 5.94 5.96
CA PHE A 174 26.57 6.23 4.89
C PHE A 174 26.84 7.73 4.66
N GLY A 175 25.98 8.59 5.20
CA GLY A 175 25.99 10.04 4.96
C GLY A 175 25.26 10.44 3.68
N ALA A 176 24.62 11.61 3.70
CA ALA A 176 23.78 12.11 2.61
C ALA A 176 24.51 12.22 1.25
N ASP A 177 25.82 12.47 1.28
CA ASP A 177 26.64 12.61 0.07
C ASP A 177 26.77 11.32 -0.75
N LYS A 178 26.52 10.16 -0.12
CA LYS A 178 26.55 8.84 -0.77
C LYS A 178 25.17 8.32 -1.19
N VAL A 179 24.09 9.04 -0.85
CA VAL A 179 22.72 8.56 -1.04
C VAL A 179 22.05 9.30 -2.19
N ASP A 180 21.59 8.55 -3.17
CA ASP A 180 20.76 9.02 -4.27
C ASP A 180 19.29 8.70 -3.97
N ALA A 181 18.46 9.75 -3.84
CA ALA A 181 17.04 9.62 -3.55
C ALA A 181 16.21 9.70 -4.84
N TYR A 182 15.36 8.70 -5.04
CA TYR A 182 14.45 8.58 -6.17
C TYR A 182 13.00 8.79 -5.74
N ASP A 183 12.13 9.11 -6.67
CA ASP A 183 10.70 9.30 -6.38
C ASP A 183 9.97 7.98 -6.12
N GLU A 184 10.40 6.90 -6.78
CA GLU A 184 9.83 5.54 -6.65
C GLU A 184 10.93 4.50 -6.39
N PHE A 185 10.60 3.43 -5.66
CA PHE A 185 11.53 2.32 -5.41
C PHE A 185 12.03 1.65 -6.70
N ALA A 186 11.16 1.49 -7.69
CA ALA A 186 11.52 0.89 -8.96
C ALA A 186 12.69 1.62 -9.66
N PHE A 187 12.78 2.96 -9.52
CA PHE A 187 13.90 3.73 -10.06
C PHE A 187 15.20 3.50 -9.30
N SER A 188 15.13 3.31 -7.97
CA SER A 188 16.31 2.93 -7.17
C SER A 188 16.88 1.58 -7.61
N ILE A 189 16.00 0.60 -7.86
CA ILE A 189 16.42 -0.72 -8.36
C ILE A 189 16.99 -0.63 -9.78
N SER A 190 16.37 0.19 -10.63
CA SER A 190 16.85 0.43 -12.00
C SER A 190 18.23 1.07 -12.00
N ALA A 191 18.51 2.00 -11.07
CA ALA A 191 19.84 2.61 -10.91
C ALA A 191 20.91 1.57 -10.53
N VAL A 192 20.58 0.60 -9.66
CA VAL A 192 21.49 -0.51 -9.34
C VAL A 192 21.72 -1.42 -10.55
N ILE A 193 20.68 -1.72 -11.33
CA ILE A 193 20.79 -2.57 -12.52
C ILE A 193 21.64 -1.90 -13.61
N SER A 194 21.49 -0.58 -13.81
CA SER A 194 22.24 0.20 -14.82
C SER A 194 23.68 0.52 -14.38
N GLY A 195 23.97 0.44 -13.08
CA GLY A 195 25.27 0.81 -12.51
C GLY A 195 25.41 2.31 -12.21
N ASP A 196 24.28 3.06 -12.17
CA ASP A 196 24.24 4.45 -11.72
C ASP A 196 24.33 4.54 -10.19
N ALA A 197 23.95 3.46 -9.49
CA ALA A 197 24.20 3.25 -8.07
C ALA A 197 24.82 1.86 -7.85
N ASP A 198 25.59 1.69 -6.78
CA ASP A 198 26.29 0.44 -6.46
C ASP A 198 25.43 -0.51 -5.62
N ALA A 199 24.53 0.05 -4.82
CA ALA A 199 23.61 -0.69 -3.95
C ALA A 199 22.30 0.09 -3.77
N ALA A 200 21.27 -0.61 -3.26
CA ALA A 200 20.07 0.00 -2.70
C ALA A 200 19.82 -0.51 -1.27
N ILE A 201 19.14 0.27 -0.42
CA ILE A 201 18.51 -0.25 0.79
C ILE A 201 17.04 -0.49 0.47
N VAL A 202 16.56 -1.70 0.77
CA VAL A 202 15.18 -2.14 0.55
C VAL A 202 14.70 -2.96 1.74
N ASP A 203 13.40 -3.06 1.92
CA ASP A 203 12.81 -4.06 2.80
C ASP A 203 13.06 -5.46 2.25
N GLU A 204 13.30 -6.43 3.12
CA GLU A 204 13.69 -7.79 2.71
C GLU A 204 12.69 -8.41 1.74
N VAL A 205 11.39 -8.30 2.02
CA VAL A 205 10.34 -8.86 1.15
C VAL A 205 10.21 -8.10 -0.17
N ALA A 206 10.42 -6.78 -0.16
CA ALA A 206 10.49 -5.99 -1.38
C ALA A 206 11.70 -6.36 -2.23
N GLY A 207 12.85 -6.57 -1.58
CA GLY A 207 14.05 -7.11 -2.24
C GLY A 207 13.80 -8.43 -2.93
N LEU A 208 13.08 -9.37 -2.28
CA LEU A 208 12.66 -10.63 -2.89
C LEU A 208 11.71 -10.40 -4.09
N GLY A 209 10.76 -9.47 -3.96
CA GLY A 209 9.87 -9.08 -5.04
C GLY A 209 10.62 -8.55 -6.26
N TYR A 210 11.55 -7.62 -6.06
CA TYR A 210 12.39 -7.09 -7.14
C TYR A 210 13.34 -8.12 -7.75
N MET A 211 13.87 -9.07 -6.95
CA MET A 211 14.63 -10.22 -7.47
C MET A 211 13.75 -11.10 -8.36
N GLY A 212 12.49 -11.33 -7.98
CA GLY A 212 11.52 -12.08 -8.78
C GLY A 212 11.20 -11.41 -10.11
N ALA A 213 11.00 -10.08 -10.10
CA ALA A 213 10.72 -9.28 -11.29
C ALA A 213 11.96 -9.05 -12.19
N ASN A 214 13.17 -9.09 -11.62
CA ASN A 214 14.43 -8.81 -12.30
C ASN A 214 15.40 -9.99 -12.18
N LYS A 215 14.97 -11.16 -12.67
CA LYS A 215 15.76 -12.41 -12.58
C LYS A 215 17.19 -12.18 -13.04
N ASP A 216 18.13 -12.70 -12.22
CA ASP A 216 19.57 -12.66 -12.51
C ASP A 216 20.19 -11.25 -12.65
N LYS A 217 19.48 -10.19 -12.27
CA LYS A 217 20.01 -8.82 -12.33
C LYS A 217 20.39 -8.26 -10.97
N VAL A 218 19.61 -8.56 -9.93
CA VAL A 218 19.83 -8.06 -8.57
C VAL A 218 19.79 -9.18 -7.54
N GLN A 219 20.44 -8.97 -6.39
CA GLN A 219 20.49 -9.90 -5.27
C GLN A 219 20.58 -9.15 -3.94
N LEU A 220 19.99 -9.74 -2.89
CA LEU A 220 20.20 -9.30 -1.51
C LEU A 220 21.55 -9.77 -1.01
N VAL A 221 22.25 -8.92 -0.25
CA VAL A 221 23.55 -9.22 0.36
C VAL A 221 23.60 -8.80 1.82
N GLY A 222 24.56 -9.34 2.55
CA GLY A 222 24.81 -9.00 3.95
C GLY A 222 23.72 -9.47 4.90
N GLU A 223 23.80 -8.99 6.14
CA GLU A 223 22.83 -9.21 7.20
C GLU A 223 21.76 -8.10 7.20
N GLY A 224 20.70 -8.27 8.00
CA GLY A 224 19.70 -7.22 8.24
C GLY A 224 20.34 -5.98 8.85
N LEU A 225 19.96 -4.81 8.35
CA LEU A 225 20.49 -3.54 8.80
C LEU A 225 19.67 -2.97 9.97
N GLN A 226 18.35 -3.04 9.85
CA GLN A 226 17.40 -2.52 10.82
C GLN A 226 16.13 -3.35 10.78
N THR A 227 15.52 -3.58 11.96
CA THR A 227 14.19 -4.20 12.06
C THR A 227 13.11 -3.15 11.83
N ASP A 228 12.11 -3.51 11.03
CA ASP A 228 11.05 -2.61 10.57
C ASP A 228 9.67 -3.28 10.71
N PRO A 229 8.82 -2.85 11.67
CA PRO A 229 7.43 -3.27 11.75
C PRO A 229 6.59 -2.50 10.75
N LEU A 230 5.79 -3.19 9.94
CA LEU A 230 4.90 -2.59 8.95
C LEU A 230 3.44 -2.67 9.39
N GLY A 231 2.69 -1.59 9.18
CA GLY A 231 1.27 -1.46 9.49
C GLY A 231 0.54 -0.62 8.45
N PHE A 232 -0.78 -0.66 8.50
CA PHE A 232 -1.63 0.24 7.75
C PHE A 232 -1.77 1.56 8.49
N ALA A 233 -1.72 2.69 7.78
CA ALA A 233 -1.87 4.03 8.34
C ALA A 233 -3.30 4.55 8.19
N PHE A 234 -3.82 5.19 9.23
CA PHE A 234 -5.18 5.74 9.32
C PHE A 234 -5.14 7.20 9.79
N PRO A 235 -6.17 8.00 9.50
CA PRO A 235 -6.35 9.27 10.20
C PRO A 235 -6.39 9.09 11.72
N GLU A 236 -5.85 10.06 12.46
CA GLU A 236 -5.82 10.02 13.92
C GLU A 236 -7.24 9.87 14.51
N GLY A 237 -7.42 8.94 15.44
CA GLY A 237 -8.71 8.62 16.09
C GLY A 237 -9.68 7.80 15.23
N SER A 238 -9.24 7.20 14.13
CA SER A 238 -10.09 6.39 13.26
C SER A 238 -10.61 5.13 13.95
N ALA A 239 -11.93 4.95 14.00
CA ALA A 239 -12.55 3.71 14.50
C ALA A 239 -12.25 2.49 13.61
N LEU A 240 -11.78 2.70 12.38
CA LEU A 240 -11.45 1.65 11.43
C LEU A 240 -10.16 0.90 11.78
N VAL A 241 -9.30 1.46 12.64
CA VAL A 241 -8.12 0.76 13.19
C VAL A 241 -8.53 -0.54 13.87
N ASP A 242 -9.49 -0.48 14.79
CA ASP A 242 -10.00 -1.67 15.49
C ASP A 242 -10.65 -2.69 14.55
N VAL A 243 -11.32 -2.22 13.49
CA VAL A 243 -11.93 -3.08 12.46
C VAL A 243 -10.85 -3.87 11.74
N VAL A 244 -9.83 -3.19 11.23
CA VAL A 244 -8.74 -3.81 10.47
C VAL A 244 -7.91 -4.74 11.36
N ASN A 245 -7.63 -4.37 12.61
CA ASN A 245 -6.93 -5.24 13.56
C ASN A 245 -7.70 -6.55 13.84
N LYS A 246 -9.03 -6.49 13.97
CA LYS A 246 -9.86 -7.70 14.10
C LYS A 246 -9.82 -8.57 12.84
N GLY A 247 -9.81 -7.94 11.66
CA GLY A 247 -9.63 -8.61 10.37
C GLY A 247 -8.29 -9.33 10.29
N LEU A 248 -7.19 -8.63 10.56
CA LEU A 248 -5.82 -9.19 10.59
C LEU A 248 -5.71 -10.36 11.57
N ALA A 249 -6.20 -10.20 12.82
CA ALA A 249 -6.17 -11.25 13.82
C ALA A 249 -6.98 -12.49 13.39
N HIS A 250 -8.13 -12.30 12.74
CA HIS A 250 -8.92 -13.40 12.19
C HIS A 250 -8.19 -14.12 11.06
N MET A 251 -7.58 -13.36 10.13
CA MET A 251 -6.81 -13.92 9.01
C MET A 251 -5.57 -14.68 9.49
N ASP A 252 -4.92 -14.20 10.54
CA ASP A 252 -3.80 -14.92 11.18
C ASP A 252 -4.29 -16.23 11.82
N SER A 253 -5.36 -16.17 12.60
CA SER A 253 -5.91 -17.34 13.31
C SER A 253 -6.42 -18.46 12.40
N ASN A 254 -6.92 -18.14 11.21
CA ASN A 254 -7.44 -19.09 10.24
C ASN A 254 -6.41 -19.51 9.17
N GLY A 255 -5.19 -18.97 9.21
CA GLY A 255 -4.08 -19.26 8.31
C GLY A 255 -4.13 -18.52 6.95
N LYS A 256 -5.13 -17.66 6.72
CA LYS A 256 -5.26 -16.93 5.45
C LYS A 256 -4.16 -15.89 5.25
N LEU A 257 -3.76 -15.22 6.33
CA LEU A 257 -2.65 -14.27 6.27
C LEU A 257 -1.34 -14.98 5.86
N GLN A 258 -1.09 -16.17 6.41
CA GLN A 258 0.08 -16.97 6.04
C GLN A 258 0.01 -17.44 4.57
N GLU A 259 -1.16 -17.84 4.08
CA GLU A 259 -1.35 -18.21 2.66
C GLU A 259 -0.99 -17.04 1.73
N ILE A 260 -1.43 -15.81 2.06
CA ILE A 260 -1.13 -14.62 1.28
C ILE A 260 0.36 -14.26 1.41
N ASN A 261 0.94 -14.37 2.60
CA ASN A 261 2.38 -14.16 2.81
C ASN A 261 3.23 -15.12 1.96
N ASP A 262 2.88 -16.41 1.93
CA ASP A 262 3.58 -17.42 1.14
C ASP A 262 3.47 -17.13 -0.37
N LYS A 263 2.37 -16.56 -0.82
CA LYS A 263 2.18 -16.14 -2.22
C LYS A 263 3.10 -15.00 -2.62
N PHE A 264 3.23 -13.97 -1.79
CA PHE A 264 3.91 -12.72 -2.16
C PHE A 264 5.32 -12.58 -1.59
N PHE A 265 5.58 -13.10 -0.39
CA PHE A 265 6.84 -12.90 0.34
C PHE A 265 7.78 -14.10 0.24
N SER A 266 7.58 -14.96 -0.75
CA SER A 266 8.44 -16.11 -0.99
C SER A 266 9.38 -15.89 -2.17
N PRO A 267 10.51 -16.61 -2.22
CA PRO A 267 11.41 -16.58 -3.39
C PRO A 267 10.76 -17.06 -4.71
N GLY A 268 9.56 -17.64 -4.62
CA GLY A 268 8.77 -18.08 -5.76
C GLY A 268 7.93 -16.97 -6.41
N PHE A 269 7.78 -15.81 -5.75
CA PHE A 269 7.06 -14.68 -6.31
C PHE A 269 7.78 -14.15 -7.56
N THR A 270 7.03 -13.96 -8.64
CA THR A 270 7.55 -13.39 -9.89
C THR A 270 6.49 -12.53 -10.54
N VAL A 271 6.93 -11.40 -11.11
CA VAL A 271 6.14 -10.59 -12.05
C VAL A 271 6.89 -10.66 -13.38
N SER A 272 6.21 -11.07 -14.45
CA SER A 272 6.82 -11.14 -15.77
C SER A 272 6.45 -9.90 -16.58
N TYR A 273 7.47 -9.21 -17.02
CA TYR A 273 7.34 -8.11 -17.99
C TYR A 273 7.52 -8.62 -19.44
N ASP A 274 7.84 -9.89 -19.63
CA ASP A 274 8.10 -10.48 -20.94
C ASP A 274 6.81 -10.69 -21.77
N ASP A 275 5.66 -10.73 -21.09
CA ASP A 275 4.36 -10.93 -21.72
C ASP A 275 3.76 -9.64 -22.32
N ILE A 276 4.42 -8.47 -22.12
CA ILE A 276 3.97 -7.17 -22.66
C ILE A 276 4.31 -7.03 -24.17
N ALA A 277 5.13 -7.91 -24.73
CA ALA A 277 5.67 -7.78 -26.09
C ALA A 277 4.60 -7.81 -27.21
N ASP A 278 3.34 -8.15 -26.91
CA ASP A 278 2.26 -8.29 -27.89
C ASP A 278 1.15 -7.22 -27.80
N VAL A 279 1.33 -6.17 -26.97
CA VAL A 279 0.38 -5.04 -26.97
C VAL A 279 0.70 -4.16 -28.19
N THR A 280 0.06 -4.45 -29.30
CA THR A 280 0.02 -3.53 -30.46
C THR A 280 -0.90 -2.37 -30.11
N TYR A 281 -0.32 -1.18 -29.97
CA TYR A 281 -1.10 0.05 -29.95
C TYR A 281 -1.65 0.24 -31.37
N ASP A 282 -2.95 0.09 -31.54
CA ASP A 282 -3.63 0.52 -32.77
C ASP A 282 -3.54 2.05 -32.82
N GLU A 283 -2.89 2.58 -33.91
CA GLU A 283 -2.73 4.00 -34.21
C GLU A 283 -4.07 4.70 -34.58
#